data_6d64df2cb66515d75447113327fb2932
#
_entry.id   6d64df2cb66515d75447113327fb2932
#
_cell.length_a   1.000
_cell.length_b   1.000
_cell.length_c   1.000
_cell.angle_alpha   90.00
_cell.angle_beta   90.00
_cell.angle_gamma   90.00
#
_symmetry.space_group_name_H-M   'P 1'
#
loop_
_entity.id
_entity.type
_entity.pdbx_description
1 polymer ?
#
loop_
_entity_poly.entity_id
_entity_poly.type
_entity_poly.pdbx_seq_one_letter_code
_entity_poly.pdbx_strand_id
1 'polypeptide(L)'
;MTTSTSLVYLIALPLAGAALLLLGGRRTDKWGHLLATALSASSFGVGLYELSQMLGRSTEARPVSQKLFEWINVGTFNVDAGLLLDQLSICFVLLITGVGTLIHIYSISYMSHDHDRRRFFAFLNLFIAAMLLLVLGDSYLSLYVGWEGVGLASYLLIGFWNHKPAYATASKKAFVMNRVGDMGLSFAIMIAFATMGTVSFAGVAEQVENTSEAALTGMGIMLLIAAAGKSAQFPLQAWLGDAMAGPTPVSALI
;
A
#
# COMPACT_ATOMS: atom_id res chain seq x y z
N MET A 1 22.75 -7.25 -6.22
CA MET A 1 21.43 -7.66 -5.67
C MET A 1 20.97 -8.91 -6.38
N THR A 2 20.45 -9.87 -5.65
CA THR A 2 19.82 -11.06 -6.23
C THR A 2 18.48 -10.68 -6.87
N THR A 3 18.18 -11.20 -8.04
CA THR A 3 16.88 -10.97 -8.70
C THR A 3 15.91 -12.09 -8.33
N SER A 4 14.67 -11.76 -7.98
CA SER A 4 13.57 -12.71 -7.79
C SER A 4 12.47 -12.41 -8.79
N THR A 5 11.74 -13.42 -9.21
CA THR A 5 10.55 -13.26 -10.07
C THR A 5 9.25 -13.44 -9.30
N SER A 6 9.34 -13.77 -8.00
CA SER A 6 8.17 -14.10 -7.17
C SER A 6 7.55 -12.91 -6.45
N LEU A 7 8.28 -11.77 -6.30
CA LEU A 7 7.76 -10.60 -5.57
C LEU A 7 6.47 -10.03 -6.17
N VAL A 8 6.35 -10.08 -7.50
CA VAL A 8 5.14 -9.60 -8.19
C VAL A 8 3.88 -10.34 -7.74
N TYR A 9 3.98 -11.62 -7.37
CA TYR A 9 2.81 -12.40 -6.94
C TYR A 9 2.26 -11.93 -5.59
N LEU A 10 3.09 -11.33 -4.73
CA LEU A 10 2.62 -10.72 -3.48
C LEU A 10 1.53 -9.70 -3.75
N ILE A 11 1.72 -8.85 -4.76
CA ILE A 11 0.79 -7.78 -5.12
C ILE A 11 -0.29 -8.29 -6.08
N ALA A 12 0.11 -9.09 -7.07
CA ALA A 12 -0.78 -9.53 -8.14
C ALA A 12 -1.93 -10.41 -7.65
N LEU A 13 -1.71 -11.27 -6.65
CA LEU A 13 -2.75 -12.16 -6.12
C LEU A 13 -3.92 -11.38 -5.49
N PRO A 14 -3.71 -10.50 -4.50
CA PRO A 14 -4.82 -9.72 -3.96
C PRO A 14 -5.38 -8.72 -4.99
N LEU A 15 -4.56 -8.14 -5.87
CA LEU A 15 -5.04 -7.26 -6.92
C LEU A 15 -5.97 -8.00 -7.90
N ALA A 16 -5.61 -9.22 -8.30
CA ALA A 16 -6.47 -10.07 -9.12
C ALA A 16 -7.79 -10.39 -8.40
N GLY A 17 -7.75 -10.65 -7.09
CA GLY A 17 -8.95 -10.83 -6.27
C GLY A 17 -9.86 -9.62 -6.33
N ALA A 18 -9.33 -8.42 -6.11
CA ALA A 18 -10.08 -7.18 -6.20
C ALA A 18 -10.70 -7.00 -7.59
N ALA A 19 -9.90 -7.17 -8.66
CA ALA A 19 -10.35 -7.01 -10.03
C ALA A 19 -11.45 -8.03 -10.41
N LEU A 20 -11.26 -9.31 -10.09
CA LEU A 20 -12.24 -10.37 -10.39
C LEU A 20 -13.57 -10.14 -9.67
N LEU A 21 -13.55 -9.66 -8.42
CA LEU A 21 -14.78 -9.38 -7.70
C LEU A 21 -15.48 -8.11 -8.19
N LEU A 22 -14.75 -7.09 -8.57
CA LEU A 22 -15.34 -5.86 -9.10
C LEU A 22 -15.92 -6.06 -10.50
N LEU A 23 -15.17 -6.72 -11.39
CA LEU A 23 -15.56 -6.93 -12.79
C LEU A 23 -16.56 -8.09 -12.96
N GLY A 24 -16.46 -9.14 -12.12
CA GLY A 24 -17.32 -10.33 -12.21
C GLY A 24 -18.77 -10.09 -11.81
N GLY A 25 -19.06 -8.96 -11.17
CA GLY A 25 -20.41 -8.56 -10.82
C GLY A 25 -21.16 -9.63 -9.99
N ARG A 26 -22.48 -9.73 -10.18
CA ARG A 26 -23.35 -10.66 -9.44
C ARG A 26 -22.96 -12.13 -9.55
N ARG A 27 -22.19 -12.52 -10.56
CA ARG A 27 -21.72 -13.91 -10.74
C ARG A 27 -20.80 -14.38 -9.60
N THR A 28 -20.14 -13.46 -8.94
CA THR A 28 -19.18 -13.74 -7.85
C THR A 28 -19.77 -13.57 -6.45
N ASP A 29 -21.03 -13.16 -6.29
CA ASP A 29 -21.64 -12.87 -4.97
C ASP A 29 -21.62 -14.07 -4.03
N LYS A 30 -21.81 -15.30 -4.55
CA LYS A 30 -21.91 -16.51 -3.74
C LYS A 30 -20.56 -17.00 -3.21
N TRP A 31 -19.49 -16.89 -4.00
CA TRP A 31 -18.18 -17.50 -3.71
C TRP A 31 -17.02 -16.50 -3.65
N GLY A 32 -17.25 -15.26 -4.08
CA GLY A 32 -16.19 -14.25 -4.19
C GLY A 32 -15.46 -13.96 -2.89
N HIS A 33 -16.15 -14.01 -1.75
CA HIS A 33 -15.53 -13.83 -0.43
C HIS A 33 -14.50 -14.94 -0.11
N LEU A 34 -14.76 -16.18 -0.55
CA LEU A 34 -13.81 -17.29 -0.39
C LEU A 34 -12.60 -17.12 -1.31
N LEU A 35 -12.83 -16.71 -2.57
CA LEU A 35 -11.75 -16.40 -3.50
C LEU A 35 -10.84 -15.29 -2.97
N ALA A 36 -11.43 -14.18 -2.50
CA ALA A 36 -10.68 -13.07 -1.94
C ALA A 36 -9.80 -13.50 -0.77
N THR A 37 -10.37 -14.27 0.15
CA THR A 37 -9.64 -14.84 1.29
C THR A 37 -8.54 -15.79 0.85
N ALA A 38 -8.80 -16.67 -0.12
CA ALA A 38 -7.80 -17.60 -0.64
C ALA A 38 -6.63 -16.87 -1.32
N LEU A 39 -6.90 -15.81 -2.09
CA LEU A 39 -5.85 -15.03 -2.75
C LEU A 39 -5.01 -14.23 -1.74
N SER A 40 -5.63 -13.66 -0.69
CA SER A 40 -4.89 -13.04 0.41
C SER A 40 -4.02 -14.06 1.15
N ALA A 41 -4.55 -15.24 1.47
CA ALA A 41 -3.80 -16.33 2.10
C ALA A 41 -2.66 -16.86 1.20
N SER A 42 -2.88 -16.92 -0.11
CA SER A 42 -1.84 -17.30 -1.07
C SER A 42 -0.71 -16.26 -1.11
N SER A 43 -1.03 -14.97 -1.04
CA SER A 43 -0.04 -13.90 -0.92
C SER A 43 0.78 -14.05 0.38
N PHE A 44 0.14 -14.39 1.50
CA PHE A 44 0.85 -14.72 2.74
C PHE A 44 1.78 -15.92 2.58
N GLY A 45 1.34 -16.97 1.88
CA GLY A 45 2.16 -18.14 1.55
C GLY A 45 3.42 -17.76 0.74
N VAL A 46 3.27 -16.86 -0.25
CA VAL A 46 4.41 -16.31 -1.00
C VAL A 46 5.35 -15.51 -0.07
N GLY A 47 4.79 -14.71 0.86
CA GLY A 47 5.58 -13.99 1.85
C GLY A 47 6.41 -14.91 2.74
N LEU A 48 5.85 -16.03 3.22
CA LEU A 48 6.56 -17.06 3.98
C LEU A 48 7.65 -17.74 3.15
N TYR A 49 7.39 -18.00 1.88
CA TYR A 49 8.39 -18.52 0.96
C TYR A 49 9.58 -17.55 0.82
N GLU A 50 9.32 -16.26 0.58
CA GLU A 50 10.38 -15.24 0.48
C GLU A 50 11.17 -15.10 1.79
N LEU A 51 10.50 -15.16 2.95
CA LEU A 51 11.19 -15.20 4.23
C LEU A 51 12.14 -16.41 4.33
N SER A 52 11.67 -17.59 3.94
CA SER A 52 12.49 -18.80 3.99
C SER A 52 13.74 -18.69 3.11
N GLN A 53 13.60 -18.11 1.91
CA GLN A 53 14.71 -17.83 1.00
C GLN A 53 15.68 -16.79 1.60
N MET A 54 15.14 -15.73 2.21
CA MET A 54 15.94 -14.68 2.85
C MET A 54 16.78 -15.23 4.03
N LEU A 55 16.20 -16.10 4.86
CA LEU A 55 16.90 -16.71 5.99
C LEU A 55 18.05 -17.66 5.55
N GLY A 56 17.93 -18.26 4.36
CA GLY A 56 18.99 -19.08 3.77
C GLY A 56 20.16 -18.31 3.16
N ARG A 57 20.08 -16.96 3.06
CA ARG A 57 21.10 -16.12 2.46
C ARG A 57 21.98 -15.43 3.51
N SER A 58 23.23 -15.09 3.14
CA SER A 58 24.07 -14.23 3.96
C SER A 58 23.43 -12.85 4.11
N THR A 59 23.75 -12.14 5.18
CA THR A 59 23.13 -10.83 5.51
C THR A 59 23.23 -9.82 4.36
N GLU A 60 24.34 -9.79 3.66
CA GLU A 60 24.57 -8.89 2.53
C GLU A 60 23.78 -9.27 1.26
N ALA A 61 23.42 -10.54 1.11
CA ALA A 61 22.68 -11.06 -0.04
C ALA A 61 21.16 -11.16 0.21
N ARG A 62 20.67 -10.70 1.38
CA ARG A 62 19.24 -10.73 1.73
C ARG A 62 18.38 -9.79 0.91
N PRO A 63 18.80 -8.55 0.60
CA PRO A 63 18.00 -7.67 -0.23
C PRO A 63 17.84 -8.24 -1.64
N VAL A 64 16.60 -8.26 -2.12
CA VAL A 64 16.23 -8.79 -3.43
C VAL A 64 15.44 -7.73 -4.17
N SER A 65 15.78 -7.50 -5.45
CA SER A 65 15.07 -6.59 -6.31
C SER A 65 14.44 -7.33 -7.50
N GLN A 66 13.31 -6.82 -7.96
CA GLN A 66 12.62 -7.28 -9.16
C GLN A 66 12.22 -6.07 -9.99
N LYS A 67 12.86 -5.85 -11.14
CA LYS A 67 12.42 -4.89 -12.15
C LYS A 67 11.24 -5.50 -12.90
N LEU A 68 10.11 -4.78 -12.96
CA LEU A 68 8.92 -5.22 -13.68
C LEU A 68 8.93 -4.71 -15.12
N PHE A 69 9.06 -3.39 -15.28
CA PHE A 69 9.14 -2.73 -16.60
C PHE A 69 9.73 -1.33 -16.45
N GLU A 70 10.13 -0.75 -17.58
CA GLU A 70 10.51 0.67 -17.66
C GLU A 70 9.24 1.51 -17.67
N TRP A 71 9.08 2.35 -16.64
CA TRP A 71 7.85 3.11 -16.50
C TRP A 71 7.94 4.49 -17.14
N ILE A 72 8.94 5.27 -16.75
CA ILE A 72 9.16 6.61 -17.30
C ILE A 72 10.59 6.68 -17.80
N ASN A 73 10.75 7.07 -19.06
CA ASN A 73 12.06 7.27 -19.70
C ASN A 73 11.98 8.53 -20.57
N VAL A 74 12.24 9.70 -19.95
CA VAL A 74 12.14 11.01 -20.62
C VAL A 74 13.36 11.85 -20.27
N GLY A 75 14.28 11.98 -21.21
CA GLY A 75 15.52 12.74 -21.03
C GLY A 75 16.37 12.20 -19.87
N THR A 76 16.57 13.01 -18.84
CA THR A 76 17.31 12.61 -17.63
C THR A 76 16.43 11.92 -16.58
N PHE A 77 15.11 11.96 -16.72
CA PHE A 77 14.17 11.37 -15.79
C PHE A 77 13.86 9.93 -16.20
N ASN A 78 14.54 8.99 -15.54
CA ASN A 78 14.36 7.56 -15.76
C ASN A 78 13.88 6.90 -14.47
N VAL A 79 12.70 6.28 -14.52
CA VAL A 79 12.09 5.56 -13.39
C VAL A 79 11.62 4.21 -13.87
N ASP A 80 12.15 3.17 -13.27
CA ASP A 80 11.69 1.81 -13.44
C ASP A 80 10.54 1.52 -12.45
N ALA A 81 9.60 0.70 -12.85
CA ALA A 81 8.68 0.06 -11.92
C ALA A 81 9.38 -1.17 -11.35
N GLY A 82 9.92 -1.02 -10.16
CA GLY A 82 10.67 -2.05 -9.47
C GLY A 82 10.10 -2.35 -8.09
N LEU A 83 10.41 -3.54 -7.60
CA LEU A 83 10.08 -4.00 -6.26
C LEU A 83 11.38 -4.33 -5.52
N LEU A 84 11.44 -3.94 -4.26
CA LEU A 84 12.56 -4.19 -3.36
C LEU A 84 12.05 -4.92 -2.11
N LEU A 85 12.63 -6.07 -1.82
CA LEU A 85 12.39 -6.82 -0.59
C LEU A 85 13.67 -6.84 0.24
N ASP A 86 13.63 -6.22 1.40
CA ASP A 86 14.70 -6.23 2.40
C ASP A 86 14.21 -6.75 3.76
N GLN A 87 15.05 -6.67 4.79
CA GLN A 87 14.71 -7.19 6.11
C GLN A 87 13.55 -6.41 6.77
N LEU A 88 13.39 -5.13 6.45
CA LEU A 88 12.29 -4.32 6.97
C LEU A 88 10.99 -4.63 6.23
N SER A 89 11.04 -4.62 4.90
CA SER A 89 9.85 -4.84 4.08
C SER A 89 9.27 -6.25 4.25
N ILE A 90 10.09 -7.30 4.47
CA ILE A 90 9.55 -8.65 4.73
C ILE A 90 8.72 -8.70 6.03
N CYS A 91 9.12 -7.98 7.08
CA CYS A 91 8.33 -7.90 8.31
C CYS A 91 6.95 -7.30 8.04
N PHE A 92 6.90 -6.21 7.27
CA PHE A 92 5.63 -5.59 6.89
C PHE A 92 4.82 -6.45 5.92
N VAL A 93 5.44 -7.12 4.96
CA VAL A 93 4.77 -8.06 4.06
C VAL A 93 4.04 -9.15 4.84
N LEU A 94 4.72 -9.76 5.82
CA LEU A 94 4.11 -10.81 6.64
C LEU A 94 3.00 -10.27 7.55
N LEU A 95 3.19 -9.07 8.12
CA LEU A 95 2.16 -8.41 8.91
C LEU A 95 0.92 -8.12 8.06
N ILE A 96 1.08 -7.46 6.92
CA ILE A 96 -0.01 -7.07 6.02
C ILE A 96 -0.77 -8.29 5.51
N THR A 97 -0.05 -9.29 4.99
CA THR A 97 -0.69 -10.47 4.40
C THR A 97 -1.24 -11.43 5.45
N GLY A 98 -0.53 -11.63 6.56
CA GLY A 98 -0.94 -12.51 7.66
C GLY A 98 -2.17 -11.96 8.40
N VAL A 99 -2.06 -10.74 8.95
CA VAL A 99 -3.18 -10.10 9.66
C VAL A 99 -4.33 -9.82 8.68
N GLY A 100 -4.02 -9.37 7.45
CA GLY A 100 -5.02 -9.17 6.41
C GLY A 100 -5.80 -10.44 6.09
N THR A 101 -5.15 -11.60 6.03
CA THR A 101 -5.83 -12.91 5.84
C THR A 101 -6.73 -13.24 7.02
N LEU A 102 -6.28 -13.01 8.27
CA LEU A 102 -7.12 -13.23 9.46
C LEU A 102 -8.36 -12.32 9.45
N ILE A 103 -8.20 -11.06 9.04
CA ILE A 103 -9.31 -10.12 8.87
C ILE A 103 -10.28 -10.60 7.79
N HIS A 104 -9.78 -11.14 6.68
CA HIS A 104 -10.65 -11.74 5.64
C HIS A 104 -11.46 -12.91 6.21
N ILE A 105 -10.81 -13.83 6.94
CA ILE A 105 -11.49 -14.98 7.55
C ILE A 105 -12.58 -14.51 8.54
N TYR A 106 -12.27 -13.56 9.41
CA TYR A 106 -13.24 -12.95 10.32
C TYR A 106 -14.42 -12.32 9.57
N SER A 107 -14.13 -11.62 8.48
CA SER A 107 -15.12 -10.91 7.67
C SER A 107 -16.10 -11.84 6.97
N ILE A 108 -15.78 -13.13 6.76
CA ILE A 108 -16.70 -14.11 6.16
C ILE A 108 -17.97 -14.21 6.99
N SER A 109 -17.83 -14.33 8.31
CA SER A 109 -18.98 -14.39 9.23
C SER A 109 -19.58 -13.00 9.45
N TYR A 110 -18.74 -11.98 9.68
CA TYR A 110 -19.18 -10.62 9.98
C TYR A 110 -20.05 -10.03 8.88
N MET A 111 -19.71 -10.22 7.61
CA MET A 111 -20.43 -9.70 6.45
C MET A 111 -21.42 -10.72 5.83
N SER A 112 -21.73 -11.81 6.52
CA SER A 112 -22.57 -12.90 5.96
C SER A 112 -23.97 -12.45 5.55
N HIS A 113 -24.54 -11.48 6.25
CA HIS A 113 -25.89 -10.96 6.01
C HIS A 113 -25.89 -9.64 5.19
N ASP A 114 -24.73 -9.11 4.80
CA ASP A 114 -24.64 -7.88 4.04
C ASP A 114 -24.83 -8.14 2.54
N HIS A 115 -25.70 -7.34 1.92
CA HIS A 115 -25.99 -7.45 0.50
C HIS A 115 -24.77 -7.15 -0.38
N ASP A 116 -23.91 -6.23 0.04
CA ASP A 116 -22.73 -5.77 -0.71
C ASP A 116 -21.44 -6.50 -0.31
N ARG A 117 -21.54 -7.69 0.31
CA ARG A 117 -20.41 -8.50 0.79
C ARG A 117 -19.29 -8.62 -0.25
N ARG A 118 -19.62 -8.85 -1.52
CA ARG A 118 -18.65 -8.94 -2.63
C ARG A 118 -17.80 -7.67 -2.76
N ARG A 119 -18.42 -6.48 -2.74
CA ARG A 119 -17.73 -5.19 -2.80
C ARG A 119 -16.78 -5.01 -1.62
N PHE A 120 -17.21 -5.42 -0.44
CA PHE A 120 -16.40 -5.36 0.76
C PHE A 120 -15.09 -6.15 0.60
N PHE A 121 -15.17 -7.42 0.20
CA PHE A 121 -13.99 -8.27 -0.01
C PHE A 121 -13.11 -7.78 -1.17
N ALA A 122 -13.69 -7.20 -2.21
CA ALA A 122 -12.93 -6.57 -3.28
C ALA A 122 -12.10 -5.39 -2.77
N PHE A 123 -12.68 -4.53 -1.92
CA PHE A 123 -11.98 -3.39 -1.34
C PHE A 123 -10.92 -3.79 -0.30
N LEU A 124 -11.15 -4.84 0.47
CA LEU A 124 -10.12 -5.41 1.35
C LEU A 124 -8.91 -5.89 0.56
N ASN A 125 -9.13 -6.66 -0.51
CA ASN A 125 -8.05 -7.12 -1.39
C ASN A 125 -7.33 -5.96 -2.08
N LEU A 126 -8.06 -4.93 -2.53
CA LEU A 126 -7.48 -3.72 -3.09
C LEU A 126 -6.56 -3.01 -2.09
N PHE A 127 -7.00 -2.92 -0.83
CA PHE A 127 -6.19 -2.34 0.24
C PHE A 127 -4.89 -3.13 0.45
N ILE A 128 -4.96 -4.47 0.56
CA ILE A 128 -3.76 -5.31 0.72
C ILE A 128 -2.81 -5.14 -0.47
N ALA A 129 -3.32 -5.16 -1.70
CA ALA A 129 -2.49 -4.97 -2.89
C ALA A 129 -1.79 -3.61 -2.91
N ALA A 130 -2.52 -2.54 -2.58
CA ALA A 130 -1.96 -1.19 -2.51
C ALA A 130 -0.92 -1.04 -1.39
N MET A 131 -1.18 -1.65 -0.22
CA MET A 131 -0.25 -1.63 0.91
C MET A 131 1.03 -2.41 0.60
N LEU A 132 0.92 -3.54 -0.10
CA LEU A 132 2.09 -4.31 -0.54
C LEU A 132 2.90 -3.54 -1.59
N LEU A 133 2.25 -2.84 -2.52
CA LEU A 133 2.94 -1.96 -3.47
C LEU A 133 3.67 -0.82 -2.76
N LEU A 134 3.06 -0.24 -1.73
CA LEU A 134 3.66 0.81 -0.92
C LEU A 134 4.95 0.32 -0.23
N VAL A 135 4.90 -0.87 0.37
CA VAL A 135 6.01 -1.43 1.17
C VAL A 135 7.13 -2.00 0.30
N LEU A 136 6.78 -2.53 -0.89
CA LEU A 136 7.74 -3.17 -1.80
C LEU A 136 8.27 -2.26 -2.89
N GLY A 137 7.73 -1.05 -3.08
CA GLY A 137 8.24 -0.11 -4.09
C GLY A 137 9.72 0.22 -3.86
N ASP A 138 10.51 0.26 -4.93
CA ASP A 138 11.96 0.57 -4.91
C ASP A 138 12.28 2.05 -5.09
N SER A 139 11.25 2.86 -5.29
CA SER A 139 11.36 4.29 -5.52
C SER A 139 10.26 5.08 -4.82
N TYR A 140 10.50 6.37 -4.55
CA TYR A 140 9.49 7.28 -4.01
C TYR A 140 8.25 7.38 -4.91
N LEU A 141 8.40 7.18 -6.22
CA LEU A 141 7.28 7.22 -7.15
C LEU A 141 6.42 5.94 -7.06
N SER A 142 7.06 4.76 -6.98
CA SER A 142 6.35 3.48 -6.74
C SER A 142 5.65 3.49 -5.39
N LEU A 143 6.33 4.00 -4.34
CA LEU A 143 5.75 4.22 -3.02
C LEU A 143 4.53 5.15 -3.10
N TYR A 144 4.61 6.25 -3.87
CA TYR A 144 3.51 7.20 -4.02
C TYR A 144 2.26 6.55 -4.63
N VAL A 145 2.41 5.68 -5.63
CA VAL A 145 1.26 4.94 -6.21
C VAL A 145 0.60 4.03 -5.18
N GLY A 146 1.39 3.29 -4.40
CA GLY A 146 0.87 2.49 -3.29
C GLY A 146 0.18 3.35 -2.22
N TRP A 147 0.78 4.49 -1.88
CA TRP A 147 0.29 5.47 -0.92
C TRP A 147 -1.10 6.02 -1.30
N GLU A 148 -1.28 6.41 -2.55
CA GLU A 148 -2.55 6.86 -3.11
C GLU A 148 -3.57 5.72 -3.18
N GLY A 149 -3.12 4.52 -3.56
CA GLY A 149 -3.95 3.31 -3.61
C GLY A 149 -4.54 2.95 -2.24
N VAL A 150 -3.74 3.01 -1.18
CA VAL A 150 -4.20 2.82 0.21
C VAL A 150 -5.20 3.90 0.61
N GLY A 151 -4.95 5.16 0.23
CA GLY A 151 -5.88 6.28 0.48
C GLY A 151 -7.24 6.05 -0.18
N LEU A 152 -7.25 5.62 -1.43
CA LEU A 152 -8.48 5.27 -2.16
C LEU A 152 -9.20 4.08 -1.51
N ALA A 153 -8.48 3.00 -1.21
CA ALA A 153 -9.08 1.82 -0.60
C ALA A 153 -9.68 2.14 0.78
N SER A 154 -8.98 2.95 1.59
CA SER A 154 -9.48 3.43 2.88
C SER A 154 -10.77 4.25 2.71
N TYR A 155 -10.81 5.18 1.75
CA TYR A 155 -12.01 5.94 1.43
C TYR A 155 -13.21 5.04 1.11
N LEU A 156 -13.00 4.02 0.27
CA LEU A 156 -14.04 3.08 -0.14
C LEU A 156 -14.51 2.19 1.02
N LEU A 157 -13.60 1.82 1.92
CA LEU A 157 -13.88 0.96 3.07
C LEU A 157 -14.56 1.73 4.21
N ILE A 158 -14.10 2.92 4.57
CA ILE A 158 -14.72 3.78 5.59
C ILE A 158 -16.13 4.16 5.15
N GLY A 159 -16.30 4.53 3.87
CA GLY A 159 -17.56 4.88 3.25
C GLY A 159 -18.35 3.68 2.74
N PHE A 160 -18.09 2.46 3.19
CA PHE A 160 -18.73 1.25 2.66
C PHE A 160 -20.26 1.35 2.70
N TRP A 161 -20.83 1.78 3.82
CA TRP A 161 -22.26 2.05 3.98
C TRP A 161 -22.62 3.51 3.66
N ASN A 162 -22.22 3.99 2.49
CA ASN A 162 -22.37 5.38 2.04
C ASN A 162 -23.82 5.89 1.95
N HIS A 163 -24.81 4.99 2.01
CA HIS A 163 -26.22 5.36 2.14
C HIS A 163 -26.53 6.09 3.46
N LYS A 164 -25.66 5.98 4.47
CA LYS A 164 -25.75 6.72 5.72
C LYS A 164 -24.90 8.00 5.62
N PRO A 165 -25.50 9.20 5.71
CA PRO A 165 -24.76 10.48 5.51
C PRO A 165 -23.52 10.63 6.41
N ALA A 166 -23.60 10.16 7.66
CA ALA A 166 -22.49 10.22 8.61
C ALA A 166 -21.26 9.46 8.10
N TYR A 167 -21.44 8.27 7.51
CA TYR A 167 -20.34 7.44 7.00
C TYR A 167 -19.76 8.01 5.70
N ALA A 168 -20.61 8.58 4.84
CA ALA A 168 -20.15 9.31 3.66
C ALA A 168 -19.34 10.55 4.03
N THR A 169 -19.71 11.24 5.11
CA THR A 169 -18.96 12.42 5.61
C THR A 169 -17.62 11.98 6.22
N ALA A 170 -17.61 10.92 7.01
CA ALA A 170 -16.39 10.37 7.60
C ALA A 170 -15.35 9.95 6.54
N SER A 171 -15.79 9.25 5.49
CA SER A 171 -14.88 8.85 4.40
C SER A 171 -14.33 10.05 3.62
N LYS A 172 -15.16 11.06 3.32
CA LYS A 172 -14.70 12.31 2.68
C LYS A 172 -13.69 13.03 3.54
N LYS A 173 -13.94 13.15 4.85
CA LYS A 173 -13.02 13.78 5.80
C LYS A 173 -11.68 13.05 5.82
N ALA A 174 -11.70 11.73 5.95
CA ALA A 174 -10.48 10.92 5.91
C ALA A 174 -9.70 11.14 4.60
N PHE A 175 -10.38 11.09 3.45
CA PHE A 175 -9.76 11.30 2.14
C PHE A 175 -9.11 12.69 2.01
N VAL A 176 -9.84 13.75 2.35
CA VAL A 176 -9.34 15.12 2.22
C VAL A 176 -8.15 15.39 3.16
N MET A 177 -8.24 14.94 4.42
CA MET A 177 -7.14 15.13 5.37
C MET A 177 -5.88 14.35 4.97
N ASN A 178 -6.03 13.12 4.49
CA ASN A 178 -4.90 12.36 3.95
C ASN A 178 -4.29 13.04 2.73
N ARG A 179 -5.11 13.68 1.86
CA ARG A 179 -4.63 14.39 0.68
C ARG A 179 -3.67 15.55 1.01
N VAL A 180 -3.84 16.19 2.17
CA VAL A 180 -2.87 17.20 2.64
C VAL A 180 -1.50 16.55 2.88
N GLY A 181 -1.45 15.37 3.49
CA GLY A 181 -0.22 14.59 3.62
C GLY A 181 0.36 14.16 2.27
N ASP A 182 -0.51 13.73 1.33
CA ASP A 182 -0.09 13.29 -0.01
C ASP A 182 0.59 14.42 -0.80
N MET A 183 0.16 15.69 -0.60
CA MET A 183 0.87 16.87 -1.15
C MET A 183 2.28 16.99 -0.59
N GLY A 184 2.47 16.73 0.72
CA GLY A 184 3.81 16.70 1.32
C GLY A 184 4.71 15.68 0.64
N LEU A 185 4.23 14.44 0.41
CA LEU A 185 5.00 13.43 -0.30
C LEU A 185 5.34 13.85 -1.73
N SER A 186 4.38 14.45 -2.45
CA SER A 186 4.61 14.98 -3.80
C SER A 186 5.73 16.02 -3.83
N PHE A 187 5.72 16.99 -2.90
CA PHE A 187 6.79 17.99 -2.79
C PHE A 187 8.13 17.36 -2.43
N ALA A 188 8.16 16.35 -1.54
CA ALA A 188 9.40 15.62 -1.22
C ALA A 188 9.99 14.95 -2.47
N ILE A 189 9.17 14.32 -3.32
CA ILE A 189 9.59 13.72 -4.59
C ILE A 189 10.15 14.77 -5.55
N MET A 190 9.48 15.93 -5.65
CA MET A 190 9.93 17.03 -6.49
C MET A 190 11.29 17.58 -6.03
N ILE A 191 11.48 17.75 -4.70
CA ILE A 191 12.77 18.18 -4.13
C ILE A 191 13.86 17.14 -4.43
N ALA A 192 13.59 15.85 -4.20
CA ALA A 192 14.54 14.78 -4.49
C ALA A 192 14.98 14.81 -5.95
N PHE A 193 14.04 14.87 -6.89
CA PHE A 193 14.38 14.92 -8.30
C PHE A 193 15.13 16.19 -8.69
N ALA A 194 14.69 17.37 -8.22
CA ALA A 194 15.31 18.66 -8.58
C ALA A 194 16.75 18.80 -8.05
N THR A 195 17.07 18.17 -6.90
CA THR A 195 18.38 18.34 -6.25
C THR A 195 19.32 17.16 -6.46
N MET A 196 18.78 15.95 -6.60
CA MET A 196 19.55 14.70 -6.70
C MET A 196 19.45 14.04 -8.10
N GLY A 197 18.52 14.49 -8.96
CA GLY A 197 18.32 13.94 -10.31
C GLY A 197 17.69 12.54 -10.33
N THR A 198 17.27 12.01 -9.17
CA THR A 198 16.73 10.66 -9.05
C THR A 198 15.58 10.61 -8.02
N VAL A 199 14.73 9.59 -8.16
CA VAL A 199 13.66 9.29 -7.20
C VAL A 199 13.74 7.85 -6.67
N SER A 200 14.75 7.06 -7.08
CA SER A 200 15.00 5.73 -6.52
C SER A 200 15.60 5.83 -5.12
N PHE A 201 15.26 4.91 -4.22
CA PHE A 201 15.81 4.92 -2.86
C PHE A 201 17.33 4.78 -2.84
N ALA A 202 17.88 3.90 -3.68
CA ALA A 202 19.33 3.72 -3.80
C ALA A 202 20.01 4.98 -4.32
N GLY A 203 19.47 5.58 -5.39
CA GLY A 203 20.05 6.79 -5.98
C GLY A 203 19.98 8.00 -5.04
N VAL A 204 18.89 8.16 -4.30
CA VAL A 204 18.78 9.21 -3.26
C VAL A 204 19.82 8.98 -2.17
N ALA A 205 19.98 7.75 -1.68
CA ALA A 205 20.96 7.43 -0.65
C ALA A 205 22.40 7.74 -1.08
N GLU A 206 22.75 7.48 -2.35
CA GLU A 206 24.08 7.81 -2.92
C GLU A 206 24.33 9.32 -3.03
N GLN A 207 23.27 10.13 -3.23
CA GLN A 207 23.39 11.57 -3.44
C GLN A 207 23.25 12.40 -2.17
N VAL A 208 22.93 11.80 -1.02
CA VAL A 208 22.73 12.51 0.25
C VAL A 208 23.95 13.39 0.61
N GLU A 209 25.16 12.84 0.51
CA GLU A 209 26.38 13.56 0.87
C GLU A 209 26.71 14.74 -0.07
N ASN A 210 26.20 14.69 -1.31
CA ASN A 210 26.42 15.72 -2.33
C ASN A 210 25.29 16.77 -2.35
N THR A 211 24.25 16.61 -1.52
CA THR A 211 23.06 17.47 -1.52
C THR A 211 23.14 18.49 -0.38
N SER A 212 22.67 19.72 -0.65
CA SER A 212 22.68 20.78 0.36
C SER A 212 21.79 20.41 1.56
N GLU A 213 22.23 20.78 2.77
CA GLU A 213 21.50 20.58 4.02
C GLU A 213 20.07 21.18 3.97
N ALA A 214 19.93 22.34 3.32
CA ALA A 214 18.63 22.98 3.15
C ALA A 214 17.65 22.12 2.32
N ALA A 215 18.11 21.47 1.26
CA ALA A 215 17.29 20.57 0.44
C ALA A 215 16.92 19.30 1.20
N LEU A 216 17.87 18.71 1.93
CA LEU A 216 17.60 17.52 2.78
C LEU A 216 16.60 17.84 3.88
N THR A 217 16.76 18.99 4.55
CA THR A 217 15.82 19.44 5.59
C THR A 217 14.43 19.69 4.98
N GLY A 218 14.37 20.36 3.83
CA GLY A 218 13.11 20.59 3.11
C GLY A 218 12.40 19.27 2.74
N MET A 219 13.13 18.32 2.17
CA MET A 219 12.60 16.99 1.85
C MET A 219 12.12 16.26 3.11
N GLY A 220 12.90 16.28 4.20
CA GLY A 220 12.54 15.66 5.47
C GLY A 220 11.27 16.24 6.09
N ILE A 221 11.10 17.58 6.07
CA ILE A 221 9.86 18.24 6.54
C ILE A 221 8.66 17.81 5.69
N MET A 222 8.81 17.74 4.38
CA MET A 222 7.71 17.31 3.48
C MET A 222 7.34 15.84 3.70
N LEU A 223 8.32 14.95 3.93
CA LEU A 223 8.06 13.55 4.31
C LEU A 223 7.39 13.45 5.69
N LEU A 224 7.75 14.31 6.65
CA LEU A 224 7.09 14.37 7.95
C LEU A 224 5.62 14.80 7.83
N ILE A 225 5.31 15.77 6.98
CA ILE A 225 3.92 16.18 6.68
C ILE A 225 3.15 15.00 6.07
N ALA A 226 3.76 14.27 5.14
CA ALA A 226 3.16 13.08 4.55
C ALA A 226 2.85 12.01 5.61
N ALA A 227 3.82 11.71 6.48
CA ALA A 227 3.65 10.77 7.57
C ALA A 227 2.57 11.23 8.56
N ALA A 228 2.52 12.53 8.92
CA ALA A 228 1.51 13.07 9.82
C ALA A 228 0.08 12.90 9.27
N GLY A 229 -0.11 13.02 7.96
CA GLY A 229 -1.40 12.77 7.31
C GLY A 229 -1.85 11.32 7.46
N LYS A 230 -1.02 10.36 7.01
CA LYS A 230 -1.37 8.92 7.04
C LYS A 230 -1.42 8.34 8.44
N SER A 231 -0.53 8.75 9.33
CA SER A 231 -0.46 8.24 10.71
C SER A 231 -1.38 9.00 11.68
N ALA A 232 -2.28 9.84 11.16
CA ALA A 232 -3.21 10.63 11.95
C ALA A 232 -2.53 11.39 13.10
N GLN A 233 -1.37 12.00 12.82
CA GLN A 233 -0.65 12.81 13.79
C GLN A 233 -1.12 14.26 13.77
N PHE A 234 -0.82 14.98 14.84
CA PHE A 234 -1.13 16.43 14.91
C PHE A 234 -0.47 17.17 13.74
N PRO A 235 -1.19 18.09 13.06
CA PRO A 235 -2.58 18.51 13.27
C PRO A 235 -3.64 17.74 12.47
N LEU A 236 -3.30 16.63 11.82
CA LEU A 236 -4.17 15.89 10.88
C LEU A 236 -4.85 14.64 11.53
N GLN A 237 -4.94 14.58 12.85
CA GLN A 237 -5.44 13.41 13.59
C GLN A 237 -6.95 13.18 13.50
N ALA A 238 -7.73 14.20 13.17
CA ALA A 238 -9.20 14.18 13.35
C ALA A 238 -9.95 13.18 12.44
N TRP A 239 -9.34 12.67 11.38
CA TRP A 239 -9.97 11.70 10.49
C TRP A 239 -10.03 10.28 11.06
N LEU A 240 -9.04 9.91 11.90
CA LEU A 240 -8.92 8.54 12.40
C LEU A 240 -10.09 8.16 13.33
N GLY A 241 -10.52 9.09 14.21
CA GLY A 241 -11.68 8.86 15.07
C GLY A 241 -12.97 8.64 14.25
N ASP A 242 -13.18 9.43 13.21
CA ASP A 242 -14.34 9.30 12.34
C ASP A 242 -14.26 8.07 11.42
N ALA A 243 -13.05 7.57 11.12
CA ALA A 243 -12.86 6.36 10.32
C ALA A 243 -13.47 5.11 10.98
N MET A 244 -13.67 5.11 12.31
CA MET A 244 -14.35 4.03 13.04
C MET A 244 -15.84 3.89 12.67
N ALA A 245 -16.41 4.79 11.86
CA ALA A 245 -17.76 4.65 11.29
C ALA A 245 -17.88 3.45 10.34
N GLY A 246 -16.78 3.02 9.70
CA GLY A 246 -16.77 1.85 8.82
C GLY A 246 -17.04 0.51 9.53
N PRO A 247 -17.16 -0.60 8.77
CA PRO A 247 -17.27 -1.94 9.35
C PRO A 247 -16.07 -2.27 10.25
N THR A 248 -16.28 -2.97 11.36
CA THR A 248 -15.24 -3.32 12.34
C THR A 248 -13.97 -3.94 11.72
N PRO A 249 -14.04 -4.86 10.72
CA PRO A 249 -12.83 -5.38 10.07
C PRO A 249 -11.98 -4.30 9.39
N VAL A 250 -12.61 -3.21 8.93
CA VAL A 250 -11.91 -2.06 8.32
C VAL A 250 -11.11 -1.31 9.37
N SER A 251 -11.70 -1.07 10.54
CA SER A 251 -11.01 -0.41 11.65
C SER A 251 -9.81 -1.21 12.18
N ALA A 252 -9.82 -2.53 11.98
CA ALA A 252 -8.70 -3.39 12.33
C ALA A 252 -7.59 -3.41 11.26
N LEU A 253 -7.92 -3.04 10.01
CA LEU A 253 -6.98 -3.06 8.89
C LEU A 253 -6.29 -1.70 8.67
N ILE A 254 -7.02 -0.57 8.87
CA ILE A 254 -6.54 0.81 8.74
C ILE A 254 -5.77 1.22 10.00
#